data_976cea1eb1c6797f72435da58d3e8a12
#
_entry.id   976cea1eb1c6797f72435da58d3e8a12
#
_cell.length_a   1.000
_cell.length_b   1.000
_cell.length_c   1.000
_cell.angle_alpha   90.00
_cell.angle_beta   90.00
_cell.angle_gamma   90.00
#
_symmetry.space_group_name_H-M   'P 1'
#
loop_
_entity.id
_entity.type
_entity.pdbx_description
1 polymer ?
#
loop_
_entity_poly.entity_id
_entity_poly.type
_entity_poly.pdbx_seq_one_letter_code
_entity_poly.pdbx_strand_id
1 'polypeptide(L)'
;MSKLQLFDPGRPTVIAALHLPPLPASNHPSAQSVDQIRDFALRNTEKAVKAGVPALCIQDLGDFPLSPGPQPHTVAVMAAVGTAIREAFPSLVLGVCMMSHASREPLAIAQAIRAQFVRIKVYVGTMIKAEGLVHGCAYDAIQYRSLINADQVQILADVYDRTGQPLGRMPLVEEARQAAVFGRADGLILTGFSVEESLEMLSEVRNANFTTPILLGGGATAENVADVLELADGVIVSSAFKSISGWTREAMLAEWEYPKIKAFMDRVNQS
;
A
#
# COMPACT_ATOMS: atom_id res chain seq x y z
N MET A 1 -19.34 -18.54 -0.39
CA MET A 1 -18.08 -17.91 -0.87
C MET A 1 -17.15 -17.76 0.33
N SER A 2 -15.92 -18.28 0.27
CA SER A 2 -14.91 -18.06 1.31
C SER A 2 -14.67 -16.56 1.44
N LYS A 3 -14.54 -16.06 2.68
CA LYS A 3 -14.24 -14.67 2.95
C LYS A 3 -12.82 -14.39 2.45
N LEU A 4 -12.63 -13.42 1.56
CA LEU A 4 -11.28 -13.02 1.11
C LEU A 4 -10.49 -12.50 2.32
N GLN A 5 -9.30 -13.07 2.55
CA GLN A 5 -8.41 -12.70 3.65
C GLN A 5 -7.09 -12.19 3.08
N LEU A 6 -6.53 -11.14 3.68
CA LEU A 6 -5.22 -10.61 3.28
C LEU A 6 -4.10 -11.49 3.83
N PHE A 7 -4.19 -11.86 5.10
CA PHE A 7 -3.19 -12.70 5.76
C PHE A 7 -3.71 -14.15 5.84
N ASP A 8 -2.98 -15.06 5.19
CA ASP A 8 -3.26 -16.50 5.21
C ASP A 8 -2.14 -17.20 6.03
N PRO A 9 -2.47 -17.86 7.13
CA PRO A 9 -1.46 -18.57 7.92
C PRO A 9 -0.70 -19.60 7.07
N GLY A 10 0.62 -19.50 7.06
CA GLY A 10 1.50 -20.42 6.33
C GLY A 10 1.79 -20.02 4.88
N ARG A 11 1.37 -18.83 4.44
CA ARG A 11 1.76 -18.26 3.15
C ARG A 11 2.17 -16.80 3.29
N PRO A 12 3.28 -16.38 2.67
CA PRO A 12 3.67 -14.98 2.69
C PRO A 12 2.63 -14.13 1.92
N THR A 13 2.35 -12.95 2.46
CA THR A 13 1.45 -11.98 1.83
C THR A 13 2.20 -11.19 0.76
N VAL A 14 1.77 -11.25 -0.50
CA VAL A 14 2.31 -10.41 -1.58
C VAL A 14 1.25 -9.42 -2.03
N ILE A 15 1.54 -8.13 -1.86
CA ILE A 15 0.67 -7.04 -2.28
C ILE A 15 1.32 -6.31 -3.45
N ALA A 16 0.74 -6.38 -4.64
CA ALA A 16 1.13 -5.54 -5.76
C ALA A 16 0.62 -4.11 -5.55
N ALA A 17 1.50 -3.12 -5.40
CA ALA A 17 1.10 -1.72 -5.30
C ALA A 17 0.95 -1.10 -6.69
N LEU A 18 -0.28 -0.94 -7.14
CA LEU A 18 -0.60 -0.31 -8.42
C LEU A 18 -0.60 1.20 -8.27
N HIS A 19 0.47 1.82 -8.72
CA HIS A 19 0.61 3.27 -8.79
C HIS A 19 -0.20 3.77 -10.00
N LEU A 20 -1.28 4.47 -9.72
CA LEU A 20 -2.10 5.08 -10.78
C LEU A 20 -1.35 6.25 -11.43
N PRO A 21 -1.51 6.47 -12.74
CA PRO A 21 -1.08 7.69 -13.41
C PRO A 21 -1.72 8.93 -12.78
N PRO A 22 -1.19 10.15 -13.07
CA PRO A 22 -1.80 11.38 -12.59
C PRO A 22 -3.28 11.47 -12.95
N LEU A 23 -4.12 11.74 -11.95
CA LEU A 23 -5.57 11.74 -12.07
C LEU A 23 -6.09 12.97 -12.83
N PRO A 24 -7.34 12.98 -13.33
CA PRO A 24 -7.85 14.02 -14.24
C PRO A 24 -7.78 15.45 -13.68
N ALA A 25 -7.95 15.61 -12.37
CA ALA A 25 -7.90 16.92 -11.71
C ALA A 25 -6.57 17.21 -11.02
N SER A 26 -5.57 16.35 -11.23
CA SER A 26 -4.20 16.60 -10.80
C SER A 26 -3.62 17.81 -11.52
N ASN A 27 -2.81 18.61 -10.82
CA ASN A 27 -2.03 19.69 -11.44
C ASN A 27 -0.86 19.17 -12.27
N HIS A 28 -0.69 17.86 -12.36
CA HIS A 28 0.40 17.25 -13.12
C HIS A 28 0.14 17.35 -14.64
N PRO A 29 1.15 17.77 -15.46
CA PRO A 29 0.96 17.98 -16.89
C PRO A 29 0.66 16.69 -17.67
N SER A 30 0.81 15.53 -17.06
CA SER A 30 0.50 14.22 -17.63
C SER A 30 -0.81 13.62 -17.12
N ALA A 31 -1.71 14.45 -16.56
CA ALA A 31 -3.02 14.00 -16.09
C ALA A 31 -3.76 13.21 -17.19
N GLN A 32 -4.33 12.08 -16.79
CA GLN A 32 -5.03 11.14 -17.69
C GLN A 32 -6.54 11.25 -17.46
N SER A 33 -7.34 10.86 -18.46
CA SER A 33 -8.78 10.72 -18.28
C SER A 33 -9.11 9.52 -17.36
N VAL A 34 -10.32 9.51 -16.78
CA VAL A 34 -10.79 8.39 -15.96
C VAL A 34 -10.74 7.06 -16.73
N ASP A 35 -11.14 7.08 -17.99
CA ASP A 35 -11.12 5.88 -18.85
C ASP A 35 -9.69 5.36 -19.07
N GLN A 36 -8.73 6.26 -19.34
CA GLN A 36 -7.32 5.88 -19.50
C GLN A 36 -6.75 5.26 -18.23
N ILE A 37 -7.07 5.83 -17.07
CA ILE A 37 -6.62 5.31 -15.77
C ILE A 37 -7.25 3.96 -15.48
N ARG A 38 -8.56 3.81 -15.71
CA ARG A 38 -9.27 2.54 -15.56
C ARG A 38 -8.66 1.45 -16.44
N ASP A 39 -8.43 1.74 -17.72
CA ASP A 39 -7.88 0.77 -18.67
C ASP A 39 -6.43 0.40 -18.30
N PHE A 40 -5.62 1.37 -17.87
CA PHE A 40 -4.28 1.13 -17.30
C PHE A 40 -4.34 0.21 -16.08
N ALA A 41 -5.27 0.48 -15.16
CA ALA A 41 -5.42 -0.31 -13.94
C ALA A 41 -5.85 -1.76 -14.25
N LEU A 42 -6.81 -1.95 -15.15
CA LEU A 42 -7.28 -3.27 -15.55
C LEU A 42 -6.18 -4.09 -16.23
N ARG A 43 -5.43 -3.51 -17.18
CA ARG A 43 -4.33 -4.22 -17.87
C ARG A 43 -3.23 -4.67 -16.91
N ASN A 44 -2.85 -3.82 -15.95
CA ASN A 44 -1.82 -4.17 -14.96
C ASN A 44 -2.34 -5.22 -13.96
N THR A 45 -3.58 -5.09 -13.50
CA THR A 45 -4.22 -6.07 -12.62
C THR A 45 -4.32 -7.44 -13.28
N GLU A 46 -4.69 -7.50 -14.56
CA GLU A 46 -4.76 -8.77 -15.32
C GLU A 46 -3.39 -9.48 -15.33
N LYS A 47 -2.30 -8.73 -15.58
CA LYS A 47 -0.93 -9.29 -15.58
C LYS A 47 -0.56 -9.84 -14.20
N ALA A 48 -0.90 -9.11 -13.13
CA ALA A 48 -0.63 -9.53 -11.76
C ALA A 48 -1.41 -10.79 -11.37
N VAL A 49 -2.72 -10.81 -11.62
CA VAL A 49 -3.59 -11.98 -11.36
C VAL A 49 -3.13 -13.20 -12.14
N LYS A 50 -2.79 -13.02 -13.43
CA LYS A 50 -2.29 -14.10 -14.30
C LYS A 50 -0.95 -14.68 -13.83
N ALA A 51 -0.12 -13.87 -13.17
CA ALA A 51 1.15 -14.30 -12.57
C ALA A 51 0.97 -14.90 -11.16
N GLY A 52 -0.24 -14.90 -10.60
CA GLY A 52 -0.54 -15.49 -9.29
C GLY A 52 -0.42 -14.54 -8.10
N VAL A 53 -0.37 -13.21 -8.32
CA VAL A 53 -0.38 -12.23 -7.23
C VAL A 53 -1.73 -12.27 -6.49
N PRO A 54 -1.74 -12.50 -5.15
CA PRO A 54 -2.98 -12.68 -4.41
C PRO A 54 -3.68 -11.37 -4.02
N ALA A 55 -2.94 -10.27 -3.88
CA ALA A 55 -3.47 -9.00 -3.39
C ALA A 55 -2.94 -7.80 -4.19
N LEU A 56 -3.78 -6.78 -4.35
CA LEU A 56 -3.47 -5.53 -5.04
C LEU A 56 -3.87 -4.34 -4.19
N CYS A 57 -3.01 -3.33 -4.13
CA CYS A 57 -3.30 -2.03 -3.50
C CYS A 57 -3.30 -0.94 -4.58
N ILE A 58 -4.42 -0.28 -4.83
CA ILE A 58 -4.47 0.90 -5.69
C ILE A 58 -3.96 2.12 -4.94
N GLN A 59 -3.13 2.95 -5.60
CA GLN A 59 -2.48 4.09 -4.98
C GLN A 59 -2.39 5.26 -5.97
N ASP A 60 -2.84 6.46 -5.57
CA ASP A 60 -2.84 7.70 -6.35
C ASP A 60 -1.46 8.39 -6.41
N LEU A 61 -0.40 7.60 -6.59
CA LEU A 61 0.98 8.07 -6.52
C LEU A 61 1.33 9.13 -7.59
N GLY A 62 0.62 9.15 -8.70
CA GLY A 62 0.86 10.12 -9.78
C GLY A 62 0.39 11.55 -9.47
N ASP A 63 -0.38 11.76 -8.41
CA ASP A 63 -1.02 13.04 -8.08
C ASP A 63 -0.11 13.97 -7.27
N PHE A 64 1.00 14.43 -7.85
CA PHE A 64 1.83 15.41 -7.15
C PHE A 64 1.91 16.77 -7.91
N PRO A 65 2.07 17.90 -7.20
CA PRO A 65 2.19 17.99 -5.73
C PRO A 65 0.93 17.52 -5.01
N LEU A 66 1.15 16.77 -3.92
CA LEU A 66 0.05 16.24 -3.11
C LEU A 66 -0.68 17.37 -2.37
N SER A 67 -1.99 17.25 -2.27
CA SER A 67 -2.78 18.14 -1.40
C SER A 67 -2.59 17.74 0.08
N PRO A 68 -2.73 18.68 1.03
CA PRO A 68 -2.67 18.37 2.47
C PRO A 68 -3.74 17.37 2.94
N GLY A 69 -4.81 17.22 2.18
CA GLY A 69 -5.88 16.25 2.42
C GLY A 69 -6.55 15.83 1.10
N PRO A 70 -7.28 14.70 1.12
CA PRO A 70 -7.87 14.14 -0.10
C PRO A 70 -8.90 15.07 -0.72
N GLN A 71 -8.88 15.15 -2.04
CA GLN A 71 -9.84 15.95 -2.78
C GLN A 71 -11.03 15.09 -3.22
N PRO A 72 -12.27 15.63 -3.29
CA PRO A 72 -13.44 14.85 -3.68
C PRO A 72 -13.31 14.13 -5.03
N HIS A 73 -12.64 14.76 -6.00
CA HIS A 73 -12.42 14.16 -7.32
C HIS A 73 -11.45 12.98 -7.26
N THR A 74 -10.40 13.04 -6.42
CA THR A 74 -9.48 11.91 -6.20
C THR A 74 -10.23 10.72 -5.61
N VAL A 75 -11.05 10.95 -4.58
CA VAL A 75 -11.90 9.92 -3.97
C VAL A 75 -12.83 9.27 -5.00
N ALA A 76 -13.50 10.08 -5.83
CA ALA A 76 -14.43 9.61 -6.85
C ALA A 76 -13.72 8.73 -7.91
N VAL A 77 -12.54 9.17 -8.40
CA VAL A 77 -11.77 8.41 -9.40
C VAL A 77 -11.24 7.11 -8.81
N MET A 78 -10.67 7.15 -7.60
CA MET A 78 -10.19 5.95 -6.90
C MET A 78 -11.31 4.92 -6.69
N ALA A 79 -12.51 5.37 -6.31
CA ALA A 79 -13.67 4.50 -6.16
C ALA A 79 -14.11 3.90 -7.51
N ALA A 80 -14.15 4.70 -8.58
CA ALA A 80 -14.54 4.22 -9.91
C ALA A 80 -13.53 3.16 -10.45
N VAL A 81 -12.23 3.44 -10.33
CA VAL A 81 -11.18 2.49 -10.74
C VAL A 81 -11.23 1.22 -9.90
N GLY A 82 -11.35 1.34 -8.58
CA GLY A 82 -11.44 0.20 -7.68
C GLY A 82 -12.68 -0.67 -7.94
N THR A 83 -13.82 -0.06 -8.30
CA THR A 83 -15.04 -0.78 -8.69
C THR A 83 -14.80 -1.59 -9.97
N ALA A 84 -14.20 -0.99 -11.00
CA ALA A 84 -13.88 -1.69 -12.24
C ALA A 84 -12.95 -2.90 -12.01
N ILE A 85 -11.92 -2.74 -11.16
CA ILE A 85 -11.04 -3.85 -10.78
C ILE A 85 -11.83 -4.95 -10.04
N ARG A 86 -12.68 -4.57 -9.08
CA ARG A 86 -13.49 -5.53 -8.31
C ARG A 86 -14.45 -6.32 -9.18
N GLU A 87 -15.06 -5.69 -10.17
CA GLU A 87 -15.97 -6.34 -11.12
C GLU A 87 -15.23 -7.32 -12.04
N ALA A 88 -14.06 -6.93 -12.55
CA ALA A 88 -13.24 -7.76 -13.42
C ALA A 88 -12.55 -8.92 -12.69
N PHE A 89 -12.16 -8.71 -11.41
CA PHE A 89 -11.39 -9.67 -10.61
C PHE A 89 -12.02 -9.88 -9.23
N PRO A 90 -13.18 -10.54 -9.14
CA PRO A 90 -13.97 -10.62 -7.91
C PRO A 90 -13.29 -11.39 -6.76
N SER A 91 -12.34 -12.27 -7.06
CA SER A 91 -11.59 -13.07 -6.08
C SER A 91 -10.27 -12.42 -5.64
N LEU A 92 -9.86 -11.28 -6.21
CA LEU A 92 -8.63 -10.59 -5.84
C LEU A 92 -8.80 -9.90 -4.49
N VAL A 93 -7.83 -10.07 -3.58
CA VAL A 93 -7.76 -9.23 -2.37
C VAL A 93 -7.38 -7.81 -2.80
N LEU A 94 -8.21 -6.83 -2.48
CA LEU A 94 -8.04 -5.45 -2.93
C LEU A 94 -7.85 -4.52 -1.74
N GLY A 95 -6.96 -3.55 -1.89
CA GLY A 95 -6.70 -2.51 -0.91
C GLY A 95 -6.59 -1.13 -1.53
N VAL A 96 -6.61 -0.12 -0.68
CA VAL A 96 -6.55 1.30 -1.04
C VAL A 96 -5.48 2.00 -0.23
N CYS A 97 -4.65 2.78 -0.90
CA CYS A 97 -3.72 3.71 -0.28
C CYS A 97 -3.91 5.09 -0.92
N MET A 98 -4.16 6.11 -0.13
CA MET A 98 -4.16 7.49 -0.59
C MET A 98 -2.85 8.18 -0.22
N MET A 99 -2.26 8.90 -1.17
CA MET A 99 -1.01 9.63 -0.94
C MET A 99 -1.24 10.93 -0.19
N SER A 100 -2.32 11.64 -0.47
CA SER A 100 -2.79 12.71 0.41
C SER A 100 -3.16 12.12 1.75
N HIS A 101 -2.71 12.74 2.85
CA HIS A 101 -2.94 12.19 4.18
C HIS A 101 -4.43 12.08 4.52
N ALA A 102 -4.89 10.87 4.81
CA ALA A 102 -6.30 10.56 4.98
C ALA A 102 -6.52 9.39 5.92
N SER A 103 -7.56 9.48 6.75
CA SER A 103 -8.04 8.39 7.59
C SER A 103 -9.37 7.80 7.11
N ARG A 104 -10.29 8.68 6.68
CA ARG A 104 -11.69 8.34 6.35
C ARG A 104 -11.86 7.92 4.90
N GLU A 105 -11.27 8.67 4.00
CA GLU A 105 -11.48 8.52 2.56
C GLU A 105 -11.02 7.15 2.03
N PRO A 106 -9.82 6.64 2.40
CA PRO A 106 -9.43 5.30 1.97
C PRO A 106 -10.37 4.21 2.52
N LEU A 107 -10.89 4.37 3.75
CA LEU A 107 -11.87 3.46 4.33
C LEU A 107 -13.23 3.54 3.61
N ALA A 108 -13.69 4.75 3.27
CA ALA A 108 -14.92 4.94 2.50
C ALA A 108 -14.82 4.31 1.10
N ILE A 109 -13.68 4.51 0.41
CA ILE A 109 -13.42 3.88 -0.87
C ILE A 109 -13.38 2.35 -0.71
N ALA A 110 -12.65 1.84 0.29
CA ALA A 110 -12.53 0.41 0.55
C ALA A 110 -13.90 -0.24 0.81
N GLN A 111 -14.76 0.40 1.59
CA GLN A 111 -16.13 -0.06 1.82
C GLN A 111 -16.94 -0.09 0.52
N ALA A 112 -16.88 0.99 -0.28
CA ALA A 112 -17.63 1.12 -1.53
C ALA A 112 -17.23 0.05 -2.57
N ILE A 113 -15.93 -0.25 -2.71
CA ILE A 113 -15.41 -1.21 -3.69
C ILE A 113 -15.25 -2.64 -3.10
N ARG A 114 -15.70 -2.86 -1.89
CA ARG A 114 -15.55 -4.15 -1.16
C ARG A 114 -14.09 -4.59 -1.08
N ALA A 115 -13.18 -3.66 -0.77
CA ALA A 115 -11.77 -3.96 -0.50
C ALA A 115 -11.58 -4.55 0.90
N GLN A 116 -10.47 -5.26 1.10
CA GLN A 116 -10.17 -5.96 2.33
C GLN A 116 -9.25 -5.18 3.24
N PHE A 117 -8.50 -4.19 2.71
CA PHE A 117 -7.58 -3.40 3.52
C PHE A 117 -7.39 -1.99 3.01
N VAL A 118 -6.85 -1.14 3.89
CA VAL A 118 -6.29 0.17 3.55
C VAL A 118 -4.85 0.25 4.05
N ARG A 119 -4.01 1.05 3.37
CA ARG A 119 -2.68 1.43 3.83
C ARG A 119 -2.68 2.90 4.21
N ILE A 120 -2.23 3.21 5.43
CA ILE A 120 -2.13 4.58 5.96
C ILE A 120 -0.67 4.91 6.22
N LYS A 121 -0.16 5.97 5.58
CA LYS A 121 1.27 6.33 5.57
C LYS A 121 1.75 6.98 6.87
N VAL A 122 0.94 7.81 7.51
CA VAL A 122 1.23 8.42 8.81
C VAL A 122 0.09 8.07 9.75
N TYR A 123 0.25 6.97 10.46
CA TYR A 123 -0.83 6.42 11.29
C TYR A 123 -0.76 6.90 12.73
N VAL A 124 0.44 6.94 13.30
CA VAL A 124 0.74 7.46 14.64
C VAL A 124 1.84 8.51 14.55
N GLY A 125 2.08 9.25 15.63
CA GLY A 125 3.13 10.26 15.68
C GLY A 125 2.87 11.49 14.80
N THR A 126 3.94 12.15 14.38
CA THR A 126 3.89 13.33 13.48
C THR A 126 5.08 13.30 12.54
N MET A 127 4.85 13.60 11.27
CA MET A 127 5.87 13.65 10.23
C MET A 127 5.95 15.04 9.61
N ILE A 128 7.17 15.45 9.25
CA ILE A 128 7.44 16.63 8.41
C ILE A 128 7.58 16.13 6.98
N LYS A 129 6.72 16.59 6.07
CA LYS A 129 6.68 16.17 4.67
C LYS A 129 6.63 17.38 3.74
N ALA A 130 6.61 17.16 2.42
CA ALA A 130 6.46 18.24 1.43
C ALA A 130 5.14 19.00 1.60
N GLU A 131 4.09 18.32 2.08
CA GLU A 131 2.76 18.89 2.37
C GLU A 131 2.70 19.66 3.71
N GLY A 132 3.79 19.67 4.48
CA GLY A 132 3.89 20.29 5.80
C GLY A 132 3.89 19.28 6.94
N LEU A 133 3.31 19.65 8.08
CA LEU A 133 3.15 18.76 9.22
C LEU A 133 1.96 17.82 8.99
N VAL A 134 2.24 16.53 9.12
CA VAL A 134 1.24 15.46 8.99
C VAL A 134 1.15 14.73 10.32
N HIS A 135 -0.04 14.70 10.91
CA HIS A 135 -0.29 14.10 12.21
C HIS A 135 -0.87 12.69 12.08
N GLY A 136 -0.55 11.83 13.03
CA GLY A 136 -1.14 10.50 13.11
C GLY A 136 -2.68 10.56 13.22
N CYS A 137 -3.34 9.62 12.55
CA CYS A 137 -4.80 9.62 12.41
C CYS A 137 -5.46 8.32 12.93
N ALA A 138 -4.76 7.54 13.75
CA ALA A 138 -5.22 6.22 14.21
C ALA A 138 -6.61 6.28 14.87
N TYR A 139 -6.83 7.24 15.78
CA TYR A 139 -8.12 7.38 16.46
C TYR A 139 -9.25 7.63 15.45
N ASP A 140 -9.06 8.58 14.53
CA ASP A 140 -10.07 8.94 13.53
C ASP A 140 -10.36 7.77 12.57
N ALA A 141 -9.31 7.05 12.16
CA ALA A 141 -9.45 5.87 11.30
C ALA A 141 -10.29 4.78 11.98
N ILE A 142 -9.99 4.43 13.24
CA ILE A 142 -10.73 3.41 13.99
C ILE A 142 -12.19 3.83 14.21
N GLN A 143 -12.43 5.07 14.61
CA GLN A 143 -13.79 5.58 14.83
C GLN A 143 -14.60 5.58 13.52
N TYR A 144 -14.00 6.04 12.43
CA TYR A 144 -14.69 6.09 11.14
C TYR A 144 -14.94 4.71 10.56
N ARG A 145 -14.00 3.76 10.69
CA ARG A 145 -14.17 2.36 10.29
C ARG A 145 -15.43 1.75 10.91
N SER A 146 -15.61 1.91 12.22
CA SER A 146 -16.81 1.43 12.93
C SER A 146 -18.07 2.19 12.52
N LEU A 147 -17.98 3.52 12.35
CA LEU A 147 -19.12 4.35 11.95
C LEU A 147 -19.76 3.92 10.63
N ILE A 148 -18.92 3.51 9.66
CA ILE A 148 -19.40 3.07 8.34
C ILE A 148 -19.62 1.55 8.24
N ASN A 149 -19.57 0.83 9.37
CA ASN A 149 -19.68 -0.64 9.42
C ASN A 149 -18.64 -1.36 8.52
N ALA A 150 -17.39 -0.87 8.51
CA ALA A 150 -16.27 -1.41 7.75
C ALA A 150 -15.25 -2.14 8.65
N ASP A 151 -15.67 -2.74 9.76
CA ASP A 151 -14.79 -3.43 10.72
C ASP A 151 -14.01 -4.60 10.11
N GLN A 152 -14.49 -5.13 8.97
CA GLN A 152 -13.79 -6.16 8.19
C GLN A 152 -12.62 -5.61 7.35
N VAL A 153 -12.50 -4.29 7.17
CA VAL A 153 -11.41 -3.66 6.42
C VAL A 153 -10.19 -3.52 7.34
N GLN A 154 -9.12 -4.22 7.00
CA GLN A 154 -7.88 -4.19 7.77
C GLN A 154 -7.12 -2.89 7.53
N ILE A 155 -6.47 -2.35 8.56
CA ILE A 155 -5.62 -1.15 8.49
C ILE A 155 -4.16 -1.58 8.55
N LEU A 156 -3.42 -1.34 7.46
CA LEU A 156 -1.98 -1.48 7.40
C LEU A 156 -1.33 -0.11 7.65
N ALA A 157 -0.52 -0.01 8.68
CA ALA A 157 0.13 1.24 9.10
C ALA A 157 1.61 1.26 8.75
N ASP A 158 2.08 2.29 8.04
CA ASP A 158 3.52 2.52 7.91
C ASP A 158 4.10 2.93 9.27
N VAL A 159 5.19 2.27 9.66
CA VAL A 159 6.00 2.66 10.80
C VAL A 159 7.14 3.53 10.27
N TYR A 160 7.01 4.83 10.43
CA TYR A 160 7.83 5.86 9.79
C TYR A 160 7.75 5.84 8.25
N ASP A 161 6.90 6.69 7.71
CA ASP A 161 6.86 6.91 6.26
C ASP A 161 8.19 7.49 5.75
N ARG A 162 8.96 6.71 4.99
CA ARG A 162 10.26 7.13 4.44
C ARG A 162 10.21 8.39 3.56
N THR A 163 9.03 8.86 3.18
CA THR A 163 8.88 10.09 2.37
C THR A 163 8.85 11.36 3.21
N GLY A 164 9.08 11.27 4.51
CA GLY A 164 9.15 12.41 5.42
C GLY A 164 10.16 12.20 6.56
N GLN A 165 10.21 13.16 7.46
CA GLN A 165 11.01 13.10 8.69
C GLN A 165 10.09 13.08 9.91
N PRO A 166 10.26 12.13 10.85
CA PRO A 166 9.46 12.12 12.07
C PRO A 166 9.82 13.32 12.95
N LEU A 167 8.81 14.00 13.45
CA LEU A 167 8.97 15.06 14.43
C LEU A 167 9.05 14.41 15.84
N GLY A 168 10.25 14.35 16.42
CA GLY A 168 10.48 13.66 17.68
C GLY A 168 10.46 12.12 17.48
N ARG A 169 11.51 11.59 16.83
CA ARG A 169 11.64 10.16 16.55
C ARG A 169 11.73 9.35 17.85
N MET A 170 10.80 8.43 18.04
CA MET A 170 10.87 7.38 19.07
C MET A 170 11.76 6.21 18.60
N PRO A 171 12.20 5.30 19.51
CA PRO A 171 12.73 4.02 19.08
C PRO A 171 11.74 3.29 18.17
N LEU A 172 12.26 2.59 17.15
CA LEU A 172 11.44 1.93 16.12
C LEU A 172 10.40 0.97 16.72
N VAL A 173 10.81 0.16 17.70
CA VAL A 173 9.92 -0.80 18.40
C VAL A 173 8.79 -0.08 19.14
N GLU A 174 9.04 1.10 19.69
CA GLU A 174 7.99 1.87 20.38
C GLU A 174 7.00 2.47 19.40
N GLU A 175 7.47 3.00 18.25
CA GLU A 175 6.58 3.47 17.17
C GLU A 175 5.71 2.32 16.63
N ALA A 176 6.30 1.15 16.42
CA ALA A 176 5.59 -0.06 16.04
C ALA A 176 4.52 -0.45 17.08
N ARG A 177 4.85 -0.35 18.38
CA ARG A 177 3.91 -0.59 19.48
C ARG A 177 2.77 0.43 19.48
N GLN A 178 3.07 1.71 19.28
CA GLN A 178 2.05 2.76 19.16
C GLN A 178 1.06 2.43 18.02
N ALA A 179 1.56 2.00 16.86
CA ALA A 179 0.70 1.64 15.73
C ALA A 179 -0.12 0.36 16.01
N ALA A 180 0.54 -0.72 16.45
CA ALA A 180 -0.09 -2.03 16.60
C ALA A 180 -1.05 -2.08 17.81
N VAL A 181 -0.62 -1.60 18.98
CA VAL A 181 -1.37 -1.79 20.23
C VAL A 181 -2.32 -0.62 20.50
N PHE A 182 -1.79 0.61 20.52
CA PHE A 182 -2.61 1.79 20.83
C PHE A 182 -3.43 2.24 19.62
N GLY A 183 -2.84 2.22 18.42
CA GLY A 183 -3.52 2.54 17.17
C GLY A 183 -4.37 1.39 16.62
N ARG A 184 -4.22 0.15 17.12
CA ARG A 184 -4.96 -1.03 16.66
C ARG A 184 -4.83 -1.28 15.17
N ALA A 185 -3.64 -1.08 14.62
CA ALA A 185 -3.33 -1.47 13.24
C ALA A 185 -3.38 -3.01 13.09
N ASP A 186 -3.91 -3.48 11.99
CA ASP A 186 -4.03 -4.90 11.67
C ASP A 186 -2.78 -5.47 10.97
N GLY A 187 -1.85 -4.59 10.55
CA GLY A 187 -0.53 -4.93 10.01
C GLY A 187 0.41 -3.73 10.05
N LEU A 188 1.70 -3.99 10.18
CA LEU A 188 2.76 -2.99 10.20
C LEU A 188 3.55 -3.01 8.90
N ILE A 189 3.89 -1.85 8.37
CA ILE A 189 4.71 -1.72 7.16
C ILE A 189 6.01 -1.02 7.52
N LEU A 190 7.13 -1.67 7.25
CA LEU A 190 8.47 -1.14 7.49
C LEU A 190 9.15 -0.87 6.16
N THR A 191 9.76 0.30 6.01
CA THR A 191 10.45 0.68 4.78
C THR A 191 11.59 1.64 5.11
N GLY A 192 12.82 1.16 5.00
CA GLY A 192 14.04 1.98 5.09
C GLY A 192 14.35 2.73 3.79
N PHE A 193 15.39 3.54 3.82
CA PHE A 193 15.92 4.23 2.62
C PHE A 193 16.72 3.27 1.71
N SER A 194 17.23 2.17 2.27
CA SER A 194 17.88 1.10 1.53
C SER A 194 17.28 -0.27 1.89
N VAL A 195 17.69 -1.31 1.16
CA VAL A 195 17.28 -2.69 1.47
C VAL A 195 17.88 -3.14 2.81
N GLU A 196 19.14 -2.80 3.05
CA GLU A 196 19.87 -3.13 4.27
C GLU A 196 19.18 -2.51 5.50
N GLU A 197 18.86 -1.21 5.46
CA GLU A 197 18.12 -0.54 6.53
C GLU A 197 16.74 -1.18 6.74
N SER A 198 16.07 -1.57 5.66
CA SER A 198 14.78 -2.25 5.76
C SER A 198 14.88 -3.60 6.47
N LEU A 199 15.93 -4.39 6.18
CA LEU A 199 16.18 -5.68 6.84
C LEU A 199 16.51 -5.49 8.32
N GLU A 200 17.31 -4.46 8.66
CA GLU A 200 17.58 -4.09 10.07
C GLU A 200 16.29 -3.73 10.80
N MET A 201 15.43 -2.89 10.21
CA MET A 201 14.14 -2.52 10.79
C MET A 201 13.23 -3.75 10.99
N LEU A 202 13.15 -4.63 10.00
CA LEU A 202 12.37 -5.87 10.09
C LEU A 202 12.87 -6.76 11.22
N SER A 203 14.19 -6.96 11.32
CA SER A 203 14.83 -7.75 12.37
C SER A 203 14.57 -7.16 13.76
N GLU A 204 14.73 -5.84 13.94
CA GLU A 204 14.49 -5.17 15.22
C GLU A 204 13.04 -5.34 15.68
N VAL A 205 12.06 -5.12 14.79
CA VAL A 205 10.65 -5.25 15.13
C VAL A 205 10.22 -6.70 15.31
N ARG A 206 10.77 -7.64 14.52
CA ARG A 206 10.51 -9.08 14.68
C ARG A 206 10.98 -9.59 16.05
N ASN A 207 12.16 -9.17 16.50
CA ASN A 207 12.71 -9.52 17.81
C ASN A 207 11.90 -8.98 19.00
N ALA A 208 11.05 -7.98 18.77
CA ALA A 208 10.12 -7.47 19.80
C ALA A 208 8.86 -8.33 19.96
N ASN A 209 8.72 -9.42 19.20
CA ASN A 209 7.65 -10.42 19.29
C ASN A 209 6.23 -9.86 19.15
N PHE A 210 6.00 -8.99 18.19
CA PHE A 210 4.64 -8.57 17.84
C PHE A 210 3.85 -9.73 17.22
N THR A 211 2.59 -9.84 17.60
CA THR A 211 1.62 -10.75 16.94
C THR A 211 1.00 -10.14 15.69
N THR A 212 1.12 -8.82 15.53
CA THR A 212 0.67 -8.10 14.34
C THR A 212 1.59 -8.42 13.15
N PRO A 213 1.05 -8.81 11.99
CA PRO A 213 1.86 -9.08 10.81
C PRO A 213 2.73 -7.89 10.39
N ILE A 214 3.96 -8.20 9.95
CA ILE A 214 4.97 -7.22 9.56
C ILE A 214 5.27 -7.40 8.07
N LEU A 215 5.16 -6.31 7.30
CA LEU A 215 5.42 -6.31 5.86
C LEU A 215 6.56 -5.37 5.48
N LEU A 216 7.36 -5.78 4.50
CA LEU A 216 8.27 -4.84 3.82
C LEU A 216 7.47 -3.94 2.87
N GLY A 217 7.61 -2.62 3.01
CA GLY A 217 6.82 -1.63 2.24
C GLY A 217 7.40 -1.24 0.87
N GLY A 218 8.52 -1.81 0.45
CA GLY A 218 9.16 -1.55 -0.84
C GLY A 218 10.62 -2.00 -0.86
N GLY A 219 11.19 -2.13 -2.05
CA GLY A 219 12.57 -2.62 -2.25
C GLY A 219 12.69 -4.13 -2.43
N ALA A 220 11.57 -4.89 -2.34
CA ALA A 220 11.58 -6.31 -2.68
C ALA A 220 11.80 -6.52 -4.19
N THR A 221 12.67 -7.44 -4.53
CA THR A 221 12.98 -7.91 -5.90
C THR A 221 12.96 -9.44 -5.93
N ALA A 222 13.00 -10.04 -7.12
CA ALA A 222 13.08 -11.49 -7.24
C ALA A 222 14.35 -12.07 -6.60
N GLU A 223 15.42 -11.28 -6.52
CA GLU A 223 16.71 -11.68 -5.97
C GLU A 223 16.73 -11.70 -4.45
N ASN A 224 16.00 -10.76 -3.78
CA ASN A 224 16.07 -10.59 -2.32
C ASN A 224 14.80 -11.02 -1.57
N VAL A 225 13.72 -11.35 -2.27
CA VAL A 225 12.44 -11.62 -1.61
C VAL A 225 12.47 -12.80 -0.64
N ALA A 226 13.30 -13.81 -0.93
CA ALA A 226 13.45 -14.95 -0.02
C ALA A 226 14.02 -14.52 1.33
N ASP A 227 15.11 -13.74 1.34
CA ASP A 227 15.74 -13.23 2.57
C ASP A 227 14.80 -12.30 3.34
N VAL A 228 14.02 -11.48 2.62
CA VAL A 228 13.01 -10.61 3.23
C VAL A 228 11.94 -11.43 3.94
N LEU A 229 11.45 -12.52 3.34
CA LEU A 229 10.39 -13.35 3.89
C LEU A 229 10.83 -14.21 5.09
N GLU A 230 12.12 -14.32 5.37
CA GLU A 230 12.60 -14.87 6.65
C GLU A 230 12.29 -13.92 7.83
N LEU A 231 12.16 -12.62 7.58
CA LEU A 231 11.95 -11.59 8.59
C LEU A 231 10.54 -10.96 8.56
N ALA A 232 9.85 -11.02 7.42
CA ALA A 232 8.55 -10.40 7.20
C ALA A 232 7.46 -11.43 6.87
N ASP A 233 6.22 -11.14 7.25
CA ASP A 233 5.04 -11.95 6.89
C ASP A 233 4.56 -11.66 5.47
N GLY A 234 5.18 -10.69 4.80
CA GLY A 234 4.86 -10.35 3.43
C GLY A 234 5.57 -9.11 2.90
N VAL A 235 5.27 -8.78 1.66
CA VAL A 235 5.90 -7.69 0.92
C VAL A 235 4.89 -6.87 0.12
N ILE A 236 5.16 -5.55 0.00
CA ILE A 236 4.48 -4.67 -0.94
C ILE A 236 5.46 -4.35 -2.07
N VAL A 237 5.09 -4.66 -3.30
CA VAL A 237 5.97 -4.58 -4.46
C VAL A 237 5.31 -3.84 -5.63
N SER A 238 6.09 -3.03 -6.35
CA SER A 238 5.65 -2.33 -7.56
C SER A 238 6.79 -2.17 -8.57
N SER A 239 7.89 -1.52 -8.19
CA SER A 239 9.00 -1.16 -9.08
C SER A 239 9.68 -2.39 -9.69
N ALA A 240 9.78 -3.51 -8.98
CA ALA A 240 10.33 -4.75 -9.49
C ALA A 240 9.53 -5.35 -10.67
N PHE A 241 8.29 -4.92 -10.87
CA PHE A 241 7.43 -5.36 -11.96
C PHE A 241 7.59 -4.53 -13.25
N LYS A 242 8.41 -3.46 -13.22
CA LYS A 242 8.63 -2.53 -14.33
C LYS A 242 10.07 -2.58 -14.83
N SER A 243 10.30 -2.25 -16.09
CA SER A 243 11.66 -2.01 -16.63
C SER A 243 12.16 -0.60 -16.35
N ILE A 244 11.25 0.36 -16.16
CA ILE A 244 11.56 1.75 -15.86
C ILE A 244 10.88 2.11 -14.55
N SER A 245 11.64 2.62 -13.59
CA SER A 245 11.15 3.10 -12.31
C SER A 245 11.62 4.52 -12.03
N GLY A 246 10.97 5.21 -11.10
CA GLY A 246 11.29 6.60 -10.73
C GLY A 246 10.14 7.56 -10.97
N TRP A 247 10.45 8.87 -11.00
CA TRP A 247 9.47 9.96 -11.00
C TRP A 247 9.30 10.63 -12.36
N THR A 248 9.88 10.09 -13.43
CA THR A 248 9.68 10.62 -14.79
C THR A 248 8.29 10.26 -15.29
N ARG A 249 7.76 11.06 -16.23
CA ARG A 249 6.49 10.77 -16.90
C ARG A 249 6.45 9.34 -17.44
N GLU A 250 7.53 8.93 -18.08
CA GLU A 250 7.66 7.61 -18.66
C GLU A 250 7.56 6.49 -17.62
N ALA A 251 8.27 6.63 -16.49
CA ALA A 251 8.21 5.68 -15.38
C ALA A 251 6.82 5.61 -14.73
N MET A 252 6.11 6.75 -14.61
CA MET A 252 4.76 6.78 -14.05
C MET A 252 3.74 6.09 -14.94
N LEU A 253 3.87 6.21 -16.26
CA LEU A 253 2.98 5.60 -17.26
C LEU A 253 3.43 4.18 -17.65
N ALA A 254 4.60 3.72 -17.18
CA ALA A 254 5.09 2.38 -17.48
C ALA A 254 4.18 1.31 -16.87
N GLU A 255 3.80 0.36 -17.69
CA GLU A 255 3.03 -0.81 -17.26
C GLU A 255 3.92 -1.88 -16.64
N TRP A 256 3.32 -2.73 -15.84
CA TRP A 256 3.96 -3.95 -15.33
C TRP A 256 4.22 -4.95 -16.45
N GLU A 257 5.28 -5.72 -16.30
CA GLU A 257 5.69 -6.76 -17.23
C GLU A 257 5.40 -8.15 -16.65
N TYR A 258 4.54 -8.91 -17.31
CA TYR A 258 4.16 -10.26 -16.87
C TYR A 258 5.37 -11.15 -16.54
N PRO A 259 6.44 -11.21 -17.36
CA PRO A 259 7.60 -12.05 -17.04
C PRO A 259 8.28 -11.69 -15.73
N LYS A 260 8.36 -10.39 -15.39
CA LYS A 260 8.95 -9.92 -14.14
C LYS A 260 8.09 -10.28 -12.93
N ILE A 261 6.77 -10.11 -13.04
CA ILE A 261 5.83 -10.51 -11.99
C ILE A 261 5.93 -12.02 -11.77
N LYS A 262 5.93 -12.79 -12.86
CA LYS A 262 6.01 -14.26 -12.79
C LYS A 262 7.31 -14.73 -12.13
N ALA A 263 8.45 -14.17 -12.52
CA ALA A 263 9.75 -14.48 -11.91
C ALA A 263 9.76 -14.17 -10.41
N PHE A 264 9.18 -13.02 -10.01
CA PHE A 264 9.04 -12.66 -8.61
C PHE A 264 8.18 -13.67 -7.83
N MET A 265 6.99 -13.98 -8.35
CA MET A 265 6.08 -14.94 -7.71
C MET A 265 6.65 -16.35 -7.65
N ASP A 266 7.45 -16.78 -8.64
CA ASP A 266 8.13 -18.08 -8.61
C ASP A 266 9.15 -18.16 -7.46
N ARG A 267 9.85 -17.07 -7.15
CA ARG A 267 10.76 -17.00 -6.00
C ARG A 267 10.01 -17.03 -4.68
N VAL A 268 8.90 -16.29 -4.57
CA VAL A 268 8.03 -16.32 -3.37
C VAL A 268 7.49 -17.72 -3.09
N ASN A 269 7.11 -18.46 -4.12
CA ASN A 269 6.57 -19.81 -3.95
C ASN A 269 7.63 -20.89 -3.65
N GLN A 270 8.93 -20.54 -3.73
CA GLN A 270 10.06 -21.41 -3.41
C GLN A 270 10.62 -21.14 -2.00
N SER A 271 10.30 -19.99 -1.39
CA SER A 271 10.64 -19.63 -0.02
C SER A 271 9.60 -20.15 0.95
#